data_0925637039d1500cb3f2eb998ab5d5a6
#
_entry.id   0925637039d1500cb3f2eb998ab5d5a6
#
_cell.length_a   1.000
_cell.length_b   1.000
_cell.length_c   1.000
_cell.angle_alpha   90.00
_cell.angle_beta   90.00
_cell.angle_gamma   90.00
#
_symmetry.space_group_name_H-M   'P 1'
#
loop_
_entity.id
_entity.type
_entity.pdbx_description
1 polymer ?
#
loop_
_entity_poly.entity_id
_entity_poly.type
_entity_poly.pdbx_seq_one_letter_code
_entity_poly.pdbx_strand_id
1 'polypeptide(L)'
;FHEWVVSFDLNSLYPHLIMQYNISPETILEGQKDITIDKLISKEIDTTDGHCLAANGTMYKSDKQGMLPRIIQKEYNARTIFKKKMLEAEQMYANTKDKKYEKLARKYYIVQHSKKISLNSAYGAIGNKYFRYYDHRQAEAITMSGQLNIKWIEKKLNEYFNKLYNTKDDYIIASDTDSVYINMAPLVKMTGATDKVKIVKALDKFCKEKVEPYIATVYKELADYMNVYQQKMEMAREVIADRGIWTAKKRY
;
A
#
# COMPACT_ATOMS: atom_id res chain seq x y z
N PHE A 1 -4.00 -19.85 -15.08
CA PHE A 1 -5.43 -19.80 -14.79
C PHE A 1 -5.66 -20.16 -13.32
N HIS A 2 -6.35 -19.28 -12.59
CA HIS A 2 -6.66 -19.46 -11.18
C HIS A 2 -8.14 -19.18 -10.93
N GLU A 3 -8.74 -19.93 -10.03
CA GLU A 3 -10.11 -19.72 -9.57
C GLU A 3 -10.10 -19.02 -8.21
N TRP A 4 -11.10 -18.19 -7.95
CA TRP A 4 -11.29 -17.47 -6.68
C TRP A 4 -10.07 -16.69 -6.24
N VAL A 5 -9.74 -15.66 -7.01
CA VAL A 5 -8.63 -14.76 -6.74
C VAL A 5 -9.13 -13.52 -6.00
N VAL A 6 -8.40 -13.14 -4.96
CA VAL A 6 -8.65 -11.89 -4.24
C VAL A 6 -7.43 -11.00 -4.34
N SER A 7 -7.64 -9.73 -4.73
CA SER A 7 -6.58 -8.73 -4.73
C SER A 7 -6.67 -7.82 -3.51
N PHE A 8 -5.50 -7.48 -3.00
CA PHE A 8 -5.29 -6.43 -2.00
C PHE A 8 -4.35 -5.37 -2.57
N ASP A 9 -4.66 -4.11 -2.32
CA ASP A 9 -3.92 -2.96 -2.85
C ASP A 9 -3.51 -2.00 -1.75
N LEU A 10 -2.29 -1.45 -1.86
CA LEU A 10 -1.76 -0.43 -0.96
C LEU A 10 -2.28 0.96 -1.34
N ASN A 11 -2.92 1.61 -0.42
CA ASN A 11 -3.44 2.95 -0.64
C ASN A 11 -2.31 3.98 -0.84
N SER A 12 -2.17 4.50 -2.06
CA SER A 12 -1.24 5.60 -2.39
C SER A 12 0.19 5.35 -1.93
N LEU A 13 0.82 4.26 -2.36
CA LEU A 13 2.09 3.72 -1.88
C LEU A 13 3.19 4.79 -1.71
N TYR A 14 3.61 5.50 -2.77
CA TYR A 14 4.76 6.41 -2.69
C TYR A 14 4.55 7.61 -1.77
N PRO A 15 3.40 8.31 -1.78
CA PRO A 15 3.11 9.33 -0.78
C PRO A 15 3.19 8.83 0.66
N HIS A 16 2.66 7.62 0.92
CA HIS A 16 2.71 7.04 2.26
C HIS A 16 4.12 6.63 2.68
N LEU A 17 4.96 6.13 1.77
CA LEU A 17 6.36 5.84 2.05
C LEU A 17 7.14 7.10 2.43
N ILE A 18 6.94 8.21 1.71
CA ILE A 18 7.56 9.49 2.04
C ILE A 18 7.19 9.93 3.47
N MET A 19 5.91 9.80 3.83
CA MET A 19 5.45 10.13 5.19
C MET A 19 5.96 9.15 6.24
N GLN A 20 5.94 7.86 5.93
CA GLN A 20 6.30 6.78 6.86
C GLN A 20 7.77 6.83 7.26
N TYR A 21 8.68 7.00 6.30
CA TYR A 21 10.11 7.04 6.53
C TYR A 21 10.65 8.45 6.76
N ASN A 22 9.78 9.46 6.82
CA ASN A 22 10.17 10.85 7.01
C ASN A 22 11.15 11.35 5.95
N ILE A 23 10.95 10.96 4.68
CA ILE A 23 11.85 11.26 3.57
C ILE A 23 11.77 12.74 3.22
N SER A 24 12.83 13.49 3.50
CA SER A 24 12.94 14.93 3.24
C SER A 24 14.41 15.37 3.24
N PRO A 25 14.78 16.42 2.51
CA PRO A 25 16.19 16.88 2.43
C PRO A 25 16.82 17.21 3.79
N GLU A 26 16.03 17.75 4.72
CA GLU A 26 16.50 18.17 6.05
C GLU A 26 16.47 17.04 7.10
N THR A 27 15.87 15.91 6.77
CA THR A 27 15.80 14.75 7.68
C THR A 27 16.76 13.64 7.32
N ILE A 28 17.33 13.65 6.11
CA ILE A 28 18.32 12.67 5.67
C ILE A 28 19.59 12.78 6.53
N LEU A 29 20.11 11.64 6.96
CA LEU A 29 21.36 11.55 7.70
C LEU A 29 22.55 11.25 6.76
N GLU A 30 23.75 11.58 7.20
CA GLU A 30 24.96 11.21 6.49
C GLU A 30 25.21 9.72 6.59
N GLY A 31 25.81 9.17 5.55
CA GLY A 31 26.08 7.74 5.43
C GLY A 31 24.89 6.94 4.92
N GLN A 32 25.16 5.69 4.63
CA GLN A 32 24.19 4.71 4.16
C GLN A 32 24.64 3.33 4.62
N LYS A 33 23.73 2.52 5.19
CA LYS A 33 24.04 1.14 5.56
C LYS A 33 24.07 0.26 4.31
N ASP A 34 25.04 -0.63 4.23
CA ASP A 34 25.08 -1.67 3.18
C ASP A 34 24.12 -2.78 3.52
N ILE A 35 22.92 -2.71 2.96
CA ILE A 35 21.83 -3.64 3.23
C ILE A 35 21.15 -4.12 1.95
N THR A 36 20.51 -5.26 2.03
CA THR A 36 19.66 -5.79 0.95
C THR A 36 18.26 -6.08 1.47
N ILE A 37 17.28 -6.06 0.57
CA ILE A 37 15.88 -6.38 0.93
C ILE A 37 15.78 -7.77 1.57
N ASP A 38 16.54 -8.74 1.08
CA ASP A 38 16.51 -10.11 1.59
C ASP A 38 17.03 -10.20 3.03
N LYS A 39 18.11 -9.46 3.38
CA LYS A 39 18.60 -9.33 4.76
C LYS A 39 17.60 -8.62 5.69
N LEU A 40 16.83 -7.67 5.16
CA LEU A 40 15.74 -7.03 5.92
C LEU A 40 14.59 -8.01 6.17
N ILE A 41 14.19 -8.80 5.16
CA ILE A 41 13.14 -9.81 5.27
C ILE A 41 13.51 -10.93 6.26
N SER A 42 14.80 -11.30 6.33
CA SER A 42 15.32 -12.29 7.31
C SER A 42 15.63 -11.67 8.68
N LYS A 43 15.48 -10.34 8.83
CA LYS A 43 15.79 -9.59 10.06
C LYS A 43 17.24 -9.71 10.52
N GLU A 44 18.18 -9.81 9.59
CA GLU A 44 19.61 -9.90 9.87
C GLU A 44 20.25 -8.51 10.13
N ILE A 45 19.54 -7.43 9.86
CA ILE A 45 20.04 -6.07 10.03
C ILE A 45 19.70 -5.53 11.41
N ASP A 46 20.70 -5.01 12.08
CA ASP A 46 20.53 -4.28 13.35
C ASP A 46 19.95 -2.88 13.07
N THR A 47 18.80 -2.60 13.68
CA THR A 47 18.05 -1.36 13.58
C THR A 47 17.90 -0.63 14.92
N THR A 48 18.71 -1.00 15.92
CA THR A 48 18.61 -0.49 17.30
C THR A 48 19.08 0.95 17.48
N ASP A 49 19.64 1.59 16.45
CA ASP A 49 20.09 2.99 16.47
C ASP A 49 18.95 4.04 16.55
N GLY A 50 17.70 3.61 16.42
CA GLY A 50 16.50 4.44 16.59
C GLY A 50 16.23 5.43 15.45
N HIS A 51 17.00 5.38 14.36
CA HIS A 51 16.74 6.18 13.16
C HIS A 51 15.76 5.48 12.21
N CYS A 52 14.97 6.25 11.47
CA CYS A 52 14.13 5.69 10.41
C CYS A 52 15.02 5.11 9.31
N LEU A 53 15.04 3.80 9.13
CA LEU A 53 15.85 3.10 8.16
C LEU A 53 15.02 2.78 6.90
N ALA A 54 15.37 3.37 5.74
CA ALA A 54 14.79 2.98 4.46
C ALA A 54 15.48 1.73 3.88
N ALA A 55 14.79 1.03 2.97
CA ALA A 55 15.25 -0.27 2.46
C ALA A 55 16.52 -0.20 1.58
N ASN A 56 16.95 0.97 1.16
CA ASN A 56 18.25 1.20 0.50
C ASN A 56 19.38 1.53 1.49
N GLY A 57 19.14 1.44 2.80
CA GLY A 57 20.15 1.76 3.82
C GLY A 57 20.24 3.23 4.21
N THR A 58 19.52 4.11 3.54
CA THR A 58 19.47 5.54 3.90
C THR A 58 18.69 5.71 5.20
N MET A 59 19.22 6.52 6.10
CA MET A 59 18.61 6.81 7.41
C MET A 59 18.05 8.22 7.45
N TYR A 60 16.95 8.38 8.17
CA TYR A 60 16.26 9.65 8.37
C TYR A 60 16.01 9.92 9.85
N LYS A 61 15.97 11.21 10.22
CA LYS A 61 15.62 11.64 11.59
C LYS A 61 14.21 11.22 11.96
N SER A 62 14.03 10.79 13.20
CA SER A 62 12.74 10.36 13.78
C SER A 62 12.16 11.35 14.80
N ASP A 63 12.87 12.42 15.15
CA ASP A 63 12.50 13.38 16.19
C ASP A 63 11.48 14.43 15.70
N LYS A 64 11.56 14.82 14.42
CA LYS A 64 10.70 15.87 13.84
C LYS A 64 10.30 15.55 12.42
N GLN A 65 9.01 15.78 12.11
CA GLN A 65 8.49 15.60 10.76
C GLN A 65 9.12 16.56 9.76
N GLY A 66 9.63 16.01 8.65
CA GLY A 66 10.22 16.77 7.57
C GLY A 66 9.20 17.60 6.78
N MET A 67 9.72 18.54 5.99
CA MET A 67 8.91 19.44 5.15
C MET A 67 8.08 18.66 4.12
N LEU A 68 8.70 17.75 3.36
CA LEU A 68 8.01 16.98 2.32
C LEU A 68 6.91 16.08 2.91
N PRO A 69 7.17 15.23 3.93
CA PRO A 69 6.13 14.46 4.62
C PRO A 69 4.95 15.32 5.09
N ARG A 70 5.22 16.49 5.65
CA ARG A 70 4.18 17.41 6.13
C ARG A 70 3.31 17.97 5.00
N ILE A 71 3.92 18.37 3.88
CA ILE A 71 3.20 18.84 2.69
C ILE A 71 2.34 17.71 2.12
N ILE A 72 2.91 16.53 1.94
CA ILE A 72 2.21 15.35 1.41
C ILE A 72 1.06 14.95 2.32
N GLN A 73 1.25 14.96 3.65
CA GLN A 73 0.18 14.67 4.60
C GLN A 73 -0.98 15.67 4.48
N LYS A 74 -0.68 16.96 4.34
CA LYS A 74 -1.70 18.00 4.15
C LYS A 74 -2.49 17.79 2.85
N GLU A 75 -1.79 17.51 1.75
CA GLU A 75 -2.42 17.28 0.44
C GLU A 75 -3.24 15.99 0.42
N TYR A 76 -2.75 14.93 1.06
CA TYR A 76 -3.47 13.67 1.19
C TYR A 76 -4.75 13.82 2.02
N ASN A 77 -4.68 14.49 3.17
CA ASN A 77 -5.85 14.76 4.00
C ASN A 77 -6.91 15.60 3.24
N ALA A 78 -6.46 16.63 2.53
CA ALA A 78 -7.36 17.44 1.71
C ALA A 78 -8.01 16.61 0.58
N ARG A 79 -7.23 15.74 -0.10
CA ARG A 79 -7.78 14.82 -1.11
C ARG A 79 -8.86 13.91 -0.51
N THR A 80 -8.61 13.32 0.65
CA THR A 80 -9.56 12.43 1.33
C THR A 80 -10.88 13.14 1.64
N ILE A 81 -10.82 14.39 2.13
CA ILE A 81 -12.01 15.22 2.39
C ILE A 81 -12.79 15.46 1.11
N PHE A 82 -12.13 15.87 0.02
CA PHE A 82 -12.80 16.15 -1.24
C PHE A 82 -13.33 14.89 -1.92
N LYS A 83 -12.63 13.74 -1.80
CA LYS A 83 -13.14 12.45 -2.27
C LYS A 83 -14.43 12.05 -1.54
N LYS A 84 -14.48 12.22 -0.23
CA LYS A 84 -15.70 11.96 0.57
C LYS A 84 -16.85 12.85 0.13
N LYS A 85 -16.63 14.17 0.01
CA LYS A 85 -17.64 15.12 -0.47
C LYS A 85 -18.13 14.80 -1.90
N MET A 86 -17.26 14.32 -2.76
CA MET A 86 -17.60 13.87 -4.11
C MET A 86 -18.59 12.69 -4.04
N LEU A 87 -18.25 11.65 -3.28
CA LEU A 87 -19.09 10.46 -3.13
C LEU A 87 -20.46 10.78 -2.51
N GLU A 88 -20.49 11.66 -1.51
CA GLU A 88 -21.74 12.15 -0.91
C GLU A 88 -22.62 12.88 -1.95
N ALA A 89 -22.01 13.74 -2.79
CA ALA A 89 -22.74 14.44 -3.84
C ALA A 89 -23.23 13.49 -4.95
N GLU A 90 -22.44 12.50 -5.34
CA GLU A 90 -22.82 11.42 -6.27
C GLU A 90 -24.02 10.63 -5.73
N GLN A 91 -23.99 10.26 -4.45
CA GLN A 91 -25.10 9.56 -3.81
C GLN A 91 -26.38 10.41 -3.77
N MET A 92 -26.25 11.72 -3.45
CA MET A 92 -27.39 12.64 -3.47
C MET A 92 -27.97 12.80 -4.88
N TYR A 93 -27.11 12.87 -5.90
CA TYR A 93 -27.54 12.89 -7.29
C TYR A 93 -28.25 11.59 -7.71
N ALA A 94 -27.72 10.44 -7.29
CA ALA A 94 -28.34 9.14 -7.56
C ALA A 94 -29.76 9.05 -6.97
N ASN A 95 -29.97 9.60 -5.76
CA ASN A 95 -31.24 9.57 -5.04
C ASN A 95 -32.25 10.62 -5.56
N THR A 96 -31.79 11.84 -5.88
CA THR A 96 -32.69 12.98 -6.16
C THR A 96 -32.79 13.36 -7.64
N LYS A 97 -31.82 12.92 -8.46
CA LYS A 97 -31.62 13.34 -9.87
C LYS A 97 -31.49 14.87 -10.06
N ASP A 98 -31.26 15.63 -8.99
CA ASP A 98 -31.07 17.07 -9.06
C ASP A 98 -29.66 17.39 -9.60
N LYS A 99 -29.61 18.09 -10.74
CA LYS A 99 -28.38 18.49 -11.44
C LYS A 99 -27.43 19.37 -10.61
N LYS A 100 -27.93 19.96 -9.51
CA LYS A 100 -27.10 20.67 -8.53
C LYS A 100 -26.03 19.74 -7.93
N TYR A 101 -26.41 18.53 -7.56
CA TYR A 101 -25.49 17.54 -6.97
C TYR A 101 -24.54 16.96 -8.01
N GLU A 102 -24.97 16.81 -9.26
CA GLU A 102 -24.07 16.40 -10.35
C GLU A 102 -22.94 17.43 -10.55
N LYS A 103 -23.30 18.74 -10.61
CA LYS A 103 -22.29 19.82 -10.70
C LYS A 103 -21.36 19.86 -9.51
N LEU A 104 -21.87 19.61 -8.32
CA LEU A 104 -21.09 19.59 -7.08
C LEU A 104 -20.13 18.40 -7.05
N ALA A 105 -20.58 17.21 -7.43
CA ALA A 105 -19.75 16.00 -7.55
C ALA A 105 -18.60 16.24 -8.54
N ARG A 106 -18.89 16.81 -9.72
CA ARG A 106 -17.87 17.15 -10.72
C ARG A 106 -16.84 18.17 -10.19
N LYS A 107 -17.28 19.19 -9.45
CA LYS A 107 -16.38 20.15 -8.81
C LYS A 107 -15.42 19.44 -7.83
N TYR A 108 -15.94 18.61 -6.96
CA TYR A 108 -15.13 17.88 -5.98
C TYR A 108 -14.23 16.83 -6.63
N TYR A 109 -14.69 16.19 -7.71
CA TYR A 109 -13.88 15.29 -8.52
C TYR A 109 -12.63 16.00 -9.05
N ILE A 110 -12.78 17.18 -9.68
CA ILE A 110 -11.63 17.94 -10.22
C ILE A 110 -10.62 18.25 -9.13
N VAL A 111 -11.07 18.72 -7.96
CA VAL A 111 -10.18 19.07 -6.85
C VAL A 111 -9.45 17.83 -6.31
N GLN A 112 -10.16 16.74 -6.01
CA GLN A 112 -9.52 15.52 -5.47
C GLN A 112 -8.58 14.88 -6.49
N HIS A 113 -8.93 14.93 -7.79
CA HIS A 113 -8.10 14.39 -8.86
C HIS A 113 -6.81 15.18 -9.05
N SER A 114 -6.89 16.52 -9.05
CA SER A 114 -5.70 17.39 -9.07
C SER A 114 -4.75 17.08 -7.91
N LYS A 115 -5.29 16.89 -6.70
CA LYS A 115 -4.48 16.50 -5.53
C LYS A 115 -3.86 15.10 -5.69
N LYS A 116 -4.58 14.13 -6.27
CA LYS A 116 -4.03 12.80 -6.61
C LYS A 116 -2.82 12.93 -7.53
N ILE A 117 -2.93 13.76 -8.58
CA ILE A 117 -1.81 14.01 -9.51
C ILE A 117 -0.63 14.62 -8.78
N SER A 118 -0.85 15.67 -7.97
CA SER A 118 0.22 16.33 -7.19
C SER A 118 0.95 15.36 -6.25
N LEU A 119 0.21 14.52 -5.54
CA LEU A 119 0.77 13.50 -4.65
C LEU A 119 1.63 12.48 -5.39
N ASN A 120 1.17 11.99 -6.53
CA ASN A 120 1.92 11.01 -7.33
C ASN A 120 3.15 11.65 -8.00
N SER A 121 3.08 12.95 -8.33
CA SER A 121 4.20 13.70 -8.94
C SER A 121 5.31 14.01 -7.94
N ALA A 122 5.05 13.95 -6.63
CA ALA A 122 6.05 14.23 -5.60
C ALA A 122 7.27 13.31 -5.71
N TYR A 123 7.05 12.00 -5.91
CA TYR A 123 8.13 11.05 -6.17
C TYR A 123 8.92 11.41 -7.44
N GLY A 124 8.22 11.73 -8.52
CA GLY A 124 8.86 12.14 -9.79
C GLY A 124 9.70 13.41 -9.65
N ALA A 125 9.25 14.36 -8.83
CA ALA A 125 10.03 15.57 -8.53
C ALA A 125 11.31 15.24 -7.74
N ILE A 126 11.21 14.46 -6.67
CA ILE A 126 12.35 14.04 -5.84
C ILE A 126 13.41 13.30 -6.68
N GLY A 127 12.98 12.47 -7.62
CA GLY A 127 13.87 11.72 -8.53
C GLY A 127 14.40 12.51 -9.74
N ASN A 128 14.00 13.77 -9.92
CA ASN A 128 14.41 14.58 -11.06
C ASN A 128 15.67 15.39 -10.73
N LYS A 129 16.76 15.17 -11.49
CA LYS A 129 18.06 15.83 -11.30
C LYS A 129 18.02 17.38 -11.36
N TYR A 130 16.97 17.96 -11.94
CA TYR A 130 16.77 19.42 -12.00
C TYR A 130 15.95 19.97 -10.83
N PHE A 131 15.43 19.09 -9.96
CA PHE A 131 14.70 19.54 -8.81
C PHE A 131 15.64 20.09 -7.74
N ARG A 132 15.29 21.22 -7.12
CA ARG A 132 16.12 21.90 -6.13
C ARG A 132 16.59 20.99 -4.98
N TYR A 133 15.76 20.06 -4.58
CA TYR A 133 15.99 19.13 -3.47
C TYR A 133 16.27 17.70 -3.95
N TYR A 134 16.81 17.60 -5.18
CA TYR A 134 17.17 16.30 -5.72
C TYR A 134 18.26 15.65 -4.88
N ASP A 135 17.97 14.41 -4.46
CA ASP A 135 18.95 13.48 -3.92
C ASP A 135 18.49 12.07 -4.34
N HIS A 136 19.32 11.44 -5.12
CA HIS A 136 19.05 10.10 -5.68
C HIS A 136 18.75 9.07 -4.59
N ARG A 137 19.40 9.18 -3.40
CA ARG A 137 19.16 8.31 -2.25
C ARG A 137 17.71 8.36 -1.76
N GLN A 138 17.07 9.54 -1.82
CA GLN A 138 15.67 9.69 -1.43
C GLN A 138 14.71 8.99 -2.41
N ALA A 139 14.95 9.11 -3.72
CA ALA A 139 14.15 8.45 -4.73
C ALA A 139 14.28 6.92 -4.65
N GLU A 140 15.50 6.43 -4.47
CA GLU A 140 15.79 5.01 -4.27
C GLU A 140 15.19 4.49 -2.96
N ALA A 141 15.25 5.25 -1.87
CA ALA A 141 14.63 4.91 -0.60
C ALA A 141 13.12 4.64 -0.77
N ILE A 142 12.42 5.47 -1.56
CA ILE A 142 10.99 5.28 -1.82
C ILE A 142 10.74 3.97 -2.58
N THR A 143 11.45 3.73 -3.68
CA THR A 143 11.21 2.55 -4.52
C THR A 143 11.62 1.24 -3.85
N MET A 144 12.78 1.21 -3.18
CA MET A 144 13.24 0.01 -2.48
C MET A 144 12.40 -0.28 -1.24
N SER A 145 11.94 0.75 -0.52
CA SER A 145 11.00 0.53 0.59
C SER A 145 9.63 0.05 0.10
N GLY A 146 9.17 0.47 -1.09
CA GLY A 146 8.01 -0.11 -1.75
C GLY A 146 8.19 -1.60 -2.03
N GLN A 147 9.30 -1.99 -2.61
CA GLN A 147 9.63 -3.40 -2.87
C GLN A 147 9.71 -4.21 -1.56
N LEU A 148 10.32 -3.67 -0.50
CA LEU A 148 10.34 -4.32 0.80
C LEU A 148 8.93 -4.57 1.34
N ASN A 149 8.05 -3.57 1.28
CA ASN A 149 6.67 -3.69 1.77
C ASN A 149 5.90 -4.81 1.06
N ILE A 150 6.01 -4.91 -0.27
CA ILE A 150 5.35 -5.97 -1.05
C ILE A 150 5.96 -7.34 -0.75
N LYS A 151 7.27 -7.50 -0.79
CA LYS A 151 7.93 -8.79 -0.49
C LYS A 151 7.69 -9.25 0.96
N TRP A 152 7.63 -8.31 1.89
CA TRP A 152 7.32 -8.60 3.29
C TRP A 152 5.92 -9.17 3.44
N ILE A 153 4.93 -8.51 2.84
CA ILE A 153 3.53 -8.97 2.94
C ILE A 153 3.31 -10.29 2.20
N GLU A 154 3.95 -10.52 1.03
CA GLU A 154 3.92 -11.80 0.32
C GLU A 154 4.38 -12.95 1.22
N LYS A 155 5.55 -12.82 1.82
CA LYS A 155 6.09 -13.83 2.73
C LYS A 155 5.14 -14.10 3.90
N LYS A 156 4.65 -13.05 4.56
CA LYS A 156 3.79 -13.17 5.73
C LYS A 156 2.41 -13.75 5.40
N LEU A 157 1.82 -13.37 4.26
CA LEU A 157 0.56 -13.96 3.81
C LEU A 157 0.72 -15.44 3.45
N ASN A 158 1.81 -15.83 2.79
CA ASN A 158 2.11 -17.24 2.55
C ASN A 158 2.28 -18.02 3.85
N GLU A 159 3.00 -17.48 4.84
CA GLU A 159 3.11 -18.09 6.18
C GLU A 159 1.73 -18.23 6.84
N TYR A 160 0.87 -17.22 6.75
CA TYR A 160 -0.49 -17.23 7.29
C TYR A 160 -1.37 -18.33 6.66
N PHE A 161 -1.41 -18.39 5.33
CA PHE A 161 -2.24 -19.37 4.62
C PHE A 161 -1.69 -20.79 4.75
N ASN A 162 -0.38 -20.98 4.74
CA ASN A 162 0.24 -22.27 5.01
C ASN A 162 -0.11 -22.79 6.39
N LYS A 163 -0.11 -21.92 7.41
CA LYS A 163 -0.56 -22.29 8.76
C LYS A 163 -2.06 -22.61 8.80
N LEU A 164 -2.87 -21.82 8.07
CA LEU A 164 -4.33 -22.00 8.02
C LEU A 164 -4.72 -23.35 7.38
N TYR A 165 -4.04 -23.74 6.29
CA TYR A 165 -4.36 -24.92 5.51
C TYR A 165 -3.50 -26.15 5.86
N ASN A 166 -2.52 -25.98 6.75
CA ASN A 166 -1.52 -26.98 7.11
C ASN A 166 -0.75 -27.53 5.87
N THR A 167 -0.24 -26.64 5.05
CA THR A 167 0.45 -26.90 3.79
C THR A 167 1.80 -26.17 3.73
N LYS A 168 2.51 -26.31 2.60
CA LYS A 168 3.73 -25.57 2.27
C LYS A 168 3.68 -25.07 0.82
N ASP A 169 2.54 -24.54 0.42
CA ASP A 169 2.27 -24.06 -0.94
C ASP A 169 2.49 -22.55 -1.06
N ASP A 170 2.55 -22.05 -2.29
CA ASP A 170 2.54 -20.64 -2.59
C ASP A 170 1.10 -20.19 -2.93
N TYR A 171 0.53 -19.34 -2.09
CA TYR A 171 -0.82 -18.79 -2.26
C TYR A 171 -0.83 -17.42 -2.94
N ILE A 172 0.34 -16.80 -3.10
CA ILE A 172 0.46 -15.52 -3.79
C ILE A 172 0.70 -15.78 -5.28
N ILE A 173 -0.34 -15.58 -6.10
CA ILE A 173 -0.30 -15.82 -7.54
C ILE A 173 0.61 -14.83 -8.25
N ALA A 174 0.54 -13.57 -7.84
CA ALA A 174 1.30 -12.46 -8.41
C ALA A 174 1.33 -11.28 -7.45
N SER A 175 2.29 -10.41 -7.64
CA SER A 175 2.34 -9.07 -7.05
C SER A 175 2.74 -8.05 -8.11
N ASP A 176 2.25 -6.83 -7.99
CA ASP A 176 2.65 -5.73 -8.86
C ASP A 176 2.70 -4.44 -8.04
N THR A 177 3.86 -3.84 -7.96
CA THR A 177 4.17 -2.53 -7.34
C THR A 177 3.52 -2.28 -5.96
N ASP A 178 2.20 -2.29 -5.87
CA ASP A 178 1.37 -1.96 -4.70
C ASP A 178 0.24 -2.97 -4.42
N SER A 179 0.12 -4.02 -5.25
CA SER A 179 -0.93 -5.02 -5.11
C SER A 179 -0.40 -6.44 -4.96
N VAL A 180 -1.18 -7.29 -4.27
CA VAL A 180 -0.96 -8.73 -4.18
C VAL A 180 -2.23 -9.49 -4.55
N TYR A 181 -2.07 -10.60 -5.25
CA TYR A 181 -3.15 -11.46 -5.73
C TYR A 181 -3.06 -12.82 -5.05
N ILE A 182 -4.10 -13.18 -4.32
CA ILE A 182 -4.13 -14.35 -3.45
C ILE A 182 -5.07 -15.41 -4.04
N ASN A 183 -4.60 -16.65 -4.10
CA ASN A 183 -5.42 -17.80 -4.45
C ASN A 183 -6.27 -18.23 -3.25
N MET A 184 -7.59 -17.99 -3.33
CA MET A 184 -8.55 -18.35 -2.30
C MET A 184 -9.36 -19.62 -2.64
N ALA A 185 -9.04 -20.31 -3.74
CA ALA A 185 -9.73 -21.55 -4.13
C ALA A 185 -9.67 -22.63 -3.02
N PRO A 186 -8.58 -22.83 -2.27
CA PRO A 186 -8.56 -23.77 -1.16
C PRO A 186 -9.61 -23.46 -0.08
N LEU A 187 -9.77 -22.18 0.28
CA LEU A 187 -10.79 -21.77 1.25
C LEU A 187 -12.20 -22.07 0.75
N VAL A 188 -12.49 -21.77 -0.52
CA VAL A 188 -13.78 -22.05 -1.13
C VAL A 188 -14.09 -23.56 -1.15
N LYS A 189 -13.10 -24.38 -1.51
CA LYS A 189 -13.23 -25.85 -1.47
C LYS A 189 -13.56 -26.37 -0.06
N MET A 190 -12.93 -25.82 0.97
CA MET A 190 -13.18 -26.19 2.37
C MET A 190 -14.63 -25.88 2.81
N THR A 191 -15.23 -24.83 2.26
CA THR A 191 -16.62 -24.47 2.60
C THR A 191 -17.67 -25.35 1.93
N GLY A 192 -17.31 -26.07 0.86
CA GLY A 192 -18.24 -26.86 0.04
C GLY A 192 -19.32 -26.02 -0.69
N ALA A 193 -19.21 -24.70 -0.67
CA ALA A 193 -20.18 -23.81 -1.29
C ALA A 193 -20.08 -23.83 -2.82
N THR A 194 -21.22 -23.87 -3.50
CA THR A 194 -21.32 -23.84 -4.97
C THR A 194 -21.95 -22.56 -5.50
N ASP A 195 -22.71 -21.85 -4.67
CA ASP A 195 -23.37 -20.58 -5.02
C ASP A 195 -22.33 -19.43 -5.01
N LYS A 196 -22.07 -18.86 -6.18
CA LYS A 196 -21.09 -17.77 -6.36
C LYS A 196 -21.38 -16.55 -5.47
N VAL A 197 -22.65 -16.18 -5.28
CA VAL A 197 -23.01 -15.00 -4.46
C VAL A 197 -22.68 -15.25 -2.99
N LYS A 198 -22.95 -16.47 -2.50
CA LYS A 198 -22.61 -16.86 -1.14
C LYS A 198 -21.09 -16.93 -0.94
N ILE A 199 -20.36 -17.47 -1.93
CA ILE A 199 -18.88 -17.54 -1.91
C ILE A 199 -18.29 -16.12 -1.82
N VAL A 200 -18.71 -15.20 -2.69
CA VAL A 200 -18.22 -13.81 -2.68
C VAL A 200 -18.48 -13.15 -1.31
N LYS A 201 -19.66 -13.30 -0.74
CA LYS A 201 -19.98 -12.76 0.59
C LYS A 201 -19.12 -13.37 1.69
N ALA A 202 -18.85 -14.67 1.63
CA ALA A 202 -18.02 -15.38 2.60
C ALA A 202 -16.55 -14.92 2.49
N LEU A 203 -16.03 -14.82 1.26
CA LEU A 203 -14.67 -14.31 1.00
C LEU A 203 -14.52 -12.85 1.45
N ASP A 204 -15.50 -11.99 1.13
CA ASP A 204 -15.51 -10.60 1.57
C ASP A 204 -15.44 -10.49 3.10
N LYS A 205 -16.30 -11.25 3.79
CA LYS A 205 -16.31 -11.30 5.26
C LYS A 205 -14.98 -11.82 5.81
N PHE A 206 -14.45 -12.91 5.27
CA PHE A 206 -13.19 -13.49 5.71
C PHE A 206 -12.02 -12.51 5.52
N CYS A 207 -11.94 -11.88 4.35
CA CYS A 207 -10.89 -10.88 4.08
C CYS A 207 -10.95 -9.72 5.08
N LYS A 208 -12.14 -9.17 5.30
CA LYS A 208 -12.36 -8.04 6.19
C LYS A 208 -12.12 -8.34 7.67
N GLU A 209 -12.53 -9.53 8.12
CA GLU A 209 -12.46 -9.89 9.55
C GLU A 209 -11.15 -10.59 9.95
N LYS A 210 -10.44 -11.20 9.00
CA LYS A 210 -9.23 -12.00 9.27
C LYS A 210 -8.00 -11.50 8.54
N VAL A 211 -8.07 -11.30 7.22
CA VAL A 211 -6.89 -10.99 6.40
C VAL A 211 -6.44 -9.54 6.58
N GLU A 212 -7.35 -8.57 6.49
CA GLU A 212 -7.02 -7.15 6.68
C GLU A 212 -6.44 -6.84 8.07
N PRO A 213 -7.00 -7.34 9.19
CA PRO A 213 -6.39 -7.15 10.50
C PRO A 213 -5.02 -7.80 10.63
N TYR A 214 -4.81 -8.98 10.02
CA TYR A 214 -3.52 -9.62 9.99
C TYR A 214 -2.50 -8.78 9.21
N ILE A 215 -2.85 -8.27 8.03
CA ILE A 215 -2.02 -7.37 7.22
C ILE A 215 -1.63 -6.13 8.03
N ALA A 216 -2.57 -5.51 8.74
CA ALA A 216 -2.29 -4.35 9.60
C ALA A 216 -1.25 -4.68 10.69
N THR A 217 -1.36 -5.84 11.33
CA THR A 217 -0.38 -6.32 12.33
C THR A 217 1.00 -6.52 11.71
N VAL A 218 1.06 -7.11 10.51
CA VAL A 218 2.30 -7.37 9.78
C VAL A 218 3.00 -6.08 9.36
N TYR A 219 2.25 -5.07 8.89
CA TYR A 219 2.83 -3.77 8.57
C TYR A 219 3.29 -3.00 9.81
N LYS A 220 2.61 -3.18 10.95
CA LYS A 220 3.10 -2.64 12.22
C LYS A 220 4.43 -3.29 12.63
N GLU A 221 4.55 -4.61 12.49
CA GLU A 221 5.81 -5.34 12.76
C GLU A 221 6.96 -4.80 11.90
N LEU A 222 6.72 -4.57 10.60
CA LEU A 222 7.72 -4.00 9.71
C LEU A 222 8.05 -2.55 10.09
N ALA A 223 7.05 -1.74 10.43
CA ALA A 223 7.23 -0.36 10.85
C ALA A 223 8.08 -0.25 12.12
N ASP A 224 7.82 -1.09 13.10
CA ASP A 224 8.58 -1.15 14.36
C ASP A 224 10.03 -1.61 14.07
N TYR A 225 10.23 -2.60 13.20
CA TYR A 225 11.56 -3.09 12.82
C TYR A 225 12.39 -2.03 12.08
N MET A 226 11.77 -1.23 11.20
CA MET A 226 12.43 -0.20 10.42
C MET A 226 12.52 1.16 11.15
N ASN A 227 12.06 1.26 12.41
CA ASN A 227 11.99 2.50 13.20
C ASN A 227 11.32 3.65 12.45
N VAL A 228 10.23 3.39 11.72
CA VAL A 228 9.59 4.42 10.90
C VAL A 228 9.05 5.57 11.75
N TYR A 229 9.04 6.77 11.20
CA TYR A 229 8.50 7.96 11.86
C TYR A 229 7.03 7.79 12.26
N GLN A 230 6.23 7.23 11.36
CA GLN A 230 4.82 6.90 11.61
C GLN A 230 4.35 5.80 10.67
N GLN A 231 3.77 4.72 11.20
CA GLN A 231 3.17 3.68 10.36
C GLN A 231 2.03 4.27 9.49
N LYS A 232 2.11 4.05 8.15
CA LYS A 232 1.19 4.59 7.15
C LYS A 232 0.71 3.55 6.13
N MET A 233 1.28 2.34 6.13
CA MET A 233 0.88 1.32 5.17
C MET A 233 -0.48 0.74 5.55
N GLU A 234 -1.42 0.90 4.63
CA GLU A 234 -2.75 0.32 4.71
C GLU A 234 -3.05 -0.39 3.40
N MET A 235 -3.36 -1.66 3.49
CA MET A 235 -3.73 -2.49 2.35
C MET A 235 -5.17 -2.98 2.54
N ALA A 236 -6.01 -2.75 1.56
CA ALA A 236 -7.40 -3.14 1.58
C ALA A 236 -7.74 -4.07 0.41
N ARG A 237 -8.74 -4.91 0.60
CA ARG A 237 -9.26 -5.75 -0.48
C ARG A 237 -9.89 -4.89 -1.57
N GLU A 238 -9.47 -5.09 -2.81
CA GLU A 238 -9.98 -4.35 -3.96
C GLU A 238 -10.97 -5.20 -4.78
N VAL A 239 -10.56 -6.38 -5.22
CA VAL A 239 -11.36 -7.24 -6.11
C VAL A 239 -11.47 -8.66 -5.54
N ILE A 240 -12.63 -9.28 -5.76
CA ILE A 240 -12.86 -10.72 -5.66
C ILE A 240 -13.28 -11.21 -7.04
N ALA A 241 -12.46 -12.03 -7.68
CA ALA A 241 -12.72 -12.60 -8.99
C ALA A 241 -12.96 -14.11 -8.90
N ASP A 242 -13.96 -14.62 -9.61
CA ASP A 242 -14.19 -16.07 -9.71
C ASP A 242 -13.17 -16.74 -10.59
N ARG A 243 -12.55 -16.01 -11.51
CA ARG A 243 -11.49 -16.49 -12.42
C ARG A 243 -10.48 -15.38 -12.72
N GLY A 244 -9.20 -15.75 -12.76
CA GLY A 244 -8.09 -14.87 -13.15
C GLY A 244 -7.10 -15.59 -14.06
N ILE A 245 -6.56 -14.86 -15.03
CA ILE A 245 -5.54 -15.37 -15.94
C ILE A 245 -4.37 -14.38 -15.98
N TRP A 246 -3.18 -14.86 -15.71
CA TRP A 246 -1.92 -14.11 -15.86
C TRP A 246 -1.17 -14.65 -17.07
N THR A 247 -1.12 -13.90 -18.15
CA THR A 247 -0.46 -14.31 -19.42
C THR A 247 0.97 -13.81 -19.51
N ALA A 248 1.26 -12.68 -18.87
CA ALA A 248 2.59 -12.07 -18.76
C ALA A 248 2.59 -11.01 -17.67
N LYS A 249 3.78 -10.45 -17.35
CA LYS A 249 3.91 -9.31 -16.43
C LYS A 249 3.02 -8.15 -16.90
N LYS A 250 2.14 -7.65 -16.01
CA LYS A 250 1.16 -6.57 -16.27
C LYS A 250 0.09 -6.91 -17.34
N ARG A 251 -0.18 -8.19 -17.56
CA ARG A 251 -1.25 -8.67 -18.46
C ARG A 251 -2.11 -9.70 -17.73
N TYR A 252 -3.11 -9.23 -17.02
CA TYR A 252 -4.06 -9.99 -16.21
C TYR A 252 -5.42 -9.30 -16.19
#